data_f3483a6886dcac43d75d5ca030f9d8a6
#
_entry.id   f3483a6886dcac43d75d5ca030f9d8a6
#
_cell.length_a   1.000
_cell.length_b   1.000
_cell.length_c   1.000
_cell.angle_alpha   90.00
_cell.angle_beta   90.00
_cell.angle_gamma   90.00
#
_symmetry.space_group_name_H-M   'P 1'
#
loop_
_entity.id
_entity.type
_entity.pdbx_description
1 polymer ?
#
loop_
_entity_poly.entity_id
_entity_poly.type
_entity_poly.pdbx_seq_one_letter_code
_entity_poly.pdbx_strand_id
1 'polypeptide(L)'
;MMTTDPLAWLTRFHGPEAWGLVYLLILIPLWVGLLRGRATALKYLTAPILAAPVGVVALLLITMTRNSLQQWRPQALDTATFELAGITTLILIGHLAGLAAARRSPDITVKRGTRIEDGALHQRASRRAARRGALTLAGIAIPSLDETKHFKLIGTTGTGKSTAIRELLGAALARGDRAVIADPDGGYLRQFHDAGRGDVILNPFEPNARAWDLFGEIRSTYDVEQLARSLIPDHEGPDRIWRSYARTFFTAVTRQLYEAGVRDLAELYRLLTSASPEELRLLVQGTPAQPFLEDGNERMFGSIRSVTGASLTAFEYLSTQQAEPLSVRHWIRAGEGALFLPYQADQIAALRSIISTWMRLAIFQTMSQGEGDYRLWFVVDELDALGTIDGLKDALARLRKFGGRCALGFQSIAQVSTTYGHGEAQTIVENCGNTLILRCSASETGGTARFASKLIGDREVIRTHISRSRSGGFFHDPRHSKNISQQHVTEPAVLGSEIEQLPDLQGYLKLASRPEWLQVRMVVR
;
A
#
# COMPACT_ATOMS: atom_id res chain seq x y z
N MET A 1 41.20 55.95 -19.97
CA MET A 1 40.10 55.06 -19.57
C MET A 1 40.53 54.29 -18.33
N MET A 2 40.18 54.80 -17.14
CA MET A 2 40.53 54.16 -15.86
C MET A 2 39.59 52.95 -15.67
N THR A 3 40.11 51.76 -15.83
CA THR A 3 39.42 50.52 -15.37
C THR A 3 39.55 50.49 -13.86
N THR A 4 38.53 50.94 -13.16
CA THR A 4 38.41 50.74 -11.70
C THR A 4 38.16 49.26 -11.49
N ASP A 5 39.21 48.55 -11.10
CA ASP A 5 39.11 47.17 -10.64
C ASP A 5 38.19 47.14 -9.39
N PRO A 6 37.03 46.53 -9.46
CA PRO A 6 36.06 46.55 -8.35
C PRO A 6 36.54 45.83 -7.08
N LEU A 7 37.67 45.13 -7.15
CA LEU A 7 38.26 44.39 -6.02
C LEU A 7 39.56 45.07 -5.51
N ALA A 8 40.01 46.17 -6.13
CA ALA A 8 41.22 46.91 -5.71
C ALA A 8 41.17 47.46 -4.27
N TRP A 9 40.00 47.51 -3.65
CA TRP A 9 39.82 47.87 -2.26
C TRP A 9 40.24 46.75 -1.29
N LEU A 10 40.13 45.47 -1.67
CA LEU A 10 40.53 44.32 -0.83
C LEU A 10 42.07 44.23 -0.66
N THR A 11 42.83 44.66 -1.64
CA THR A 11 44.31 44.66 -1.60
C THR A 11 44.90 45.77 -0.73
N ARG A 12 44.09 46.77 -0.32
CA ARG A 12 44.51 47.90 0.54
C ARG A 12 44.42 47.63 2.04
N PHE A 13 43.76 46.50 2.45
CA PHE A 13 43.59 46.15 3.86
C PHE A 13 44.81 45.38 4.39
N HIS A 14 45.72 46.08 5.02
CA HIS A 14 46.80 45.49 5.78
C HIS A 14 46.61 45.83 7.28
N GLY A 15 46.37 44.79 8.10
CA GLY A 15 46.19 44.96 9.53
C GLY A 15 44.84 44.49 10.11
N PRO A 16 44.40 45.04 11.23
CA PRO A 16 43.21 44.57 11.96
C PRO A 16 41.92 44.64 11.16
N GLU A 17 41.82 45.51 10.13
CA GLU A 17 40.65 45.65 9.27
C GLU A 17 40.42 44.41 8.36
N ALA A 18 41.49 43.79 7.86
CA ALA A 18 41.42 42.54 7.08
C ALA A 18 40.88 41.39 7.92
N TRP A 19 41.25 41.32 9.17
CA TRP A 19 40.73 40.34 10.11
C TRP A 19 39.23 40.51 10.35
N GLY A 20 38.75 41.73 10.51
CA GLY A 20 37.33 42.03 10.66
C GLY A 20 36.51 41.55 9.47
N LEU A 21 37.00 41.73 8.26
CA LEU A 21 36.34 41.39 7.03
C LEU A 21 36.27 39.84 6.84
N VAL A 22 37.39 39.14 7.05
CA VAL A 22 37.44 37.67 7.01
C VAL A 22 36.51 37.05 8.07
N TYR A 23 36.52 37.65 9.27
CA TYR A 23 35.64 37.21 10.35
C TYR A 23 34.16 37.34 9.96
N LEU A 24 33.73 38.45 9.35
CA LEU A 24 32.36 38.66 8.88
C LEU A 24 31.98 37.71 7.72
N LEU A 25 32.92 37.47 6.80
CA LEU A 25 32.71 36.51 5.68
C LEU A 25 32.49 35.08 6.14
N ILE A 26 32.87 34.72 7.35
CA ILE A 26 32.59 33.42 7.96
C ILE A 26 31.37 33.49 8.86
N LEU A 27 31.24 34.52 9.69
CA LEU A 27 30.20 34.65 10.70
C LEU A 27 28.79 34.77 10.07
N ILE A 28 28.65 35.61 9.02
CA ILE A 28 27.35 35.81 8.37
C ILE A 28 26.84 34.51 7.72
N PRO A 29 27.59 33.77 6.89
CA PRO A 29 27.19 32.48 6.35
C PRO A 29 26.97 31.41 7.42
N LEU A 30 27.75 31.44 8.52
CA LEU A 30 27.56 30.58 9.68
C LEU A 30 26.16 30.78 10.29
N TRP A 31 25.78 32.04 10.52
CA TRP A 31 24.45 32.39 11.02
C TRP A 31 23.34 31.98 10.03
N VAL A 32 23.53 32.20 8.73
CA VAL A 32 22.59 31.75 7.71
C VAL A 32 22.46 30.21 7.73
N GLY A 33 23.56 29.50 7.91
CA GLY A 33 23.54 28.03 8.06
C GLY A 33 22.81 27.58 9.32
N LEU A 34 23.02 28.23 10.45
CA LEU A 34 22.32 28.01 11.71
C LEU A 34 20.81 28.29 11.57
N LEU A 35 20.42 29.38 10.89
CA LEU A 35 19.01 29.71 10.61
C LEU A 35 18.33 28.61 9.76
N ARG A 36 18.95 28.22 8.64
CA ARG A 36 18.43 27.15 7.77
C ARG A 36 18.34 25.81 8.49
N GLY A 37 19.28 25.52 9.39
CA GLY A 37 19.28 24.32 10.21
C GLY A 37 18.39 24.40 11.46
N ARG A 38 17.65 25.50 11.68
CA ARG A 38 16.78 25.73 12.86
C ARG A 38 17.51 25.50 14.19
N ALA A 39 18.67 26.06 14.34
CA ALA A 39 19.50 25.93 15.55
C ALA A 39 18.85 26.57 16.79
N THR A 40 19.29 26.16 17.98
CA THR A 40 18.84 26.76 19.25
C THR A 40 19.46 28.16 19.45
N ALA A 41 18.78 29.05 20.18
CA ALA A 41 19.24 30.41 20.46
C ALA A 41 20.67 30.45 21.02
N LEU A 42 21.06 29.50 21.85
CA LEU A 42 22.41 29.43 22.41
C LEU A 42 23.50 29.28 21.32
N LYS A 43 23.22 28.54 20.23
CA LYS A 43 24.18 28.38 19.13
C LYS A 43 24.44 29.69 18.36
N TYR A 44 23.43 30.56 18.28
CA TYR A 44 23.59 31.90 17.70
C TYR A 44 24.49 32.81 18.56
N LEU A 45 24.34 32.72 19.90
CA LEU A 45 25.15 33.47 20.83
C LEU A 45 26.63 33.01 20.87
N THR A 46 26.86 31.71 20.67
CA THR A 46 28.23 31.14 20.66
C THR A 46 28.88 31.16 19.29
N ALA A 47 28.15 31.42 18.21
CA ALA A 47 28.66 31.46 16.84
C ALA A 47 29.81 32.48 16.65
N PRO A 48 29.80 33.72 17.22
CA PRO A 48 30.91 34.65 17.13
C PRO A 48 32.20 34.10 17.72
N ILE A 49 32.13 33.39 18.85
CA ILE A 49 33.30 32.80 19.51
C ILE A 49 33.90 31.65 18.66
N LEU A 50 33.06 30.86 18.00
CA LEU A 50 33.52 29.76 17.14
C LEU A 50 34.02 30.23 15.77
N ALA A 51 33.52 31.34 15.24
CA ALA A 51 33.97 31.92 13.98
C ALA A 51 35.41 32.46 14.02
N ALA A 52 35.86 32.97 15.18
CA ALA A 52 37.16 33.56 15.31
C ALA A 52 38.33 32.59 15.02
N PRO A 53 38.48 31.43 15.67
CA PRO A 53 39.57 30.49 15.37
C PRO A 53 39.50 29.91 13.96
N VAL A 54 38.30 29.70 13.42
CA VAL A 54 38.10 29.22 12.03
C VAL A 54 38.60 30.28 11.04
N GLY A 55 38.32 31.56 11.30
CA GLY A 55 38.80 32.68 10.50
C GLY A 55 40.34 32.76 10.48
N VAL A 56 40.98 32.57 11.62
CA VAL A 56 42.45 32.55 11.72
C VAL A 56 43.07 31.43 10.88
N VAL A 57 42.58 30.22 11.05
CA VAL A 57 43.08 29.05 10.31
C VAL A 57 42.84 29.21 8.79
N ALA A 58 41.67 29.69 8.40
CA ALA A 58 41.33 29.93 7.01
C ALA A 58 42.25 31.00 6.37
N LEU A 59 42.52 32.08 7.07
CA LEU A 59 43.42 33.14 6.58
C LEU A 59 44.86 32.62 6.43
N LEU A 60 45.36 31.86 7.40
CA LEU A 60 46.68 31.23 7.32
C LEU A 60 46.80 30.30 6.12
N LEU A 61 45.77 29.44 5.86
CA LEU A 61 45.75 28.55 4.70
C LEU A 61 45.74 29.33 3.37
N ILE A 62 44.95 30.39 3.27
CA ILE A 62 44.85 31.21 2.07
C ILE A 62 46.20 31.91 1.81
N THR A 63 46.83 32.47 2.84
CA THR A 63 48.14 33.11 2.70
C THR A 63 49.26 32.13 2.35
N MET A 64 49.29 30.94 2.96
CA MET A 64 50.26 29.90 2.63
C MET A 64 50.09 29.41 1.18
N THR A 65 48.86 29.16 0.74
CA THR A 65 48.56 28.73 -0.64
C THR A 65 48.96 29.79 -1.66
N ARG A 66 48.68 31.09 -1.36
CA ARG A 66 49.07 32.20 -2.20
C ARG A 66 50.59 32.29 -2.35
N ASN A 67 51.33 32.22 -1.25
CA ASN A 67 52.79 32.29 -1.27
C ASN A 67 53.42 31.11 -2.04
N SER A 68 52.89 29.89 -1.86
CA SER A 68 53.35 28.71 -2.58
C SER A 68 53.08 28.80 -4.08
N LEU A 69 51.90 29.26 -4.50
CA LEU A 69 51.52 29.41 -5.91
C LEU A 69 52.34 30.50 -6.61
N GLN A 70 52.63 31.60 -5.93
CA GLN A 70 53.50 32.66 -6.45
C GLN A 70 54.94 32.20 -6.67
N GLN A 71 55.47 31.28 -5.86
CA GLN A 71 56.78 30.66 -6.06
C GLN A 71 56.85 29.70 -7.24
N TRP A 72 55.77 28.94 -7.51
CA TRP A 72 55.80 27.87 -8.49
C TRP A 72 55.35 28.30 -9.90
N ARG A 73 54.43 29.27 -10.03
CA ARG A 73 53.94 29.79 -11.32
C ARG A 73 53.49 31.26 -11.19
N PRO A 74 54.40 32.21 -11.31
CA PRO A 74 54.09 33.63 -11.10
C PRO A 74 53.14 34.24 -12.14
N GLN A 75 52.88 33.59 -13.27
CA GLN A 75 52.00 34.07 -14.35
C GLN A 75 50.68 33.33 -14.49
N ALA A 76 50.39 32.37 -13.63
CA ALA A 76 49.30 31.41 -13.90
C ALA A 76 47.94 31.79 -13.28
N LEU A 77 47.87 32.74 -12.38
CA LEU A 77 46.61 33.15 -11.73
C LEU A 77 46.54 34.68 -11.62
N ASP A 78 45.49 35.23 -12.22
CA ASP A 78 45.11 36.62 -11.95
C ASP A 78 44.76 36.74 -10.47
N THR A 79 45.31 37.75 -9.80
CA THR A 79 45.12 38.02 -8.38
C THR A 79 43.65 38.13 -8.00
N ALA A 80 42.80 38.67 -8.89
CA ALA A 80 41.38 38.81 -8.70
C ALA A 80 40.66 37.46 -8.66
N THR A 81 41.01 36.49 -9.49
CA THR A 81 40.42 35.15 -9.48
C THR A 81 40.77 34.34 -8.25
N PHE A 82 41.99 34.49 -7.72
CA PHE A 82 42.43 33.86 -6.47
C PHE A 82 41.68 34.41 -5.26
N GLU A 83 41.51 35.73 -5.18
CA GLU A 83 40.79 36.42 -4.11
C GLU A 83 39.30 36.04 -4.12
N LEU A 84 38.66 35.99 -5.29
CA LEU A 84 37.27 35.57 -5.46
C LEU A 84 37.07 34.12 -5.02
N ALA A 85 37.98 33.22 -5.39
CA ALA A 85 37.97 31.83 -4.97
C ALA A 85 38.11 31.68 -3.45
N GLY A 86 38.98 32.47 -2.83
CA GLY A 86 39.17 32.52 -1.38
C GLY A 86 37.90 32.96 -0.65
N ILE A 87 37.29 34.07 -1.08
CA ILE A 87 36.03 34.59 -0.52
C ILE A 87 34.91 33.54 -0.65
N THR A 88 34.74 32.93 -1.82
CA THR A 88 33.72 31.91 -2.06
C THR A 88 33.93 30.70 -1.15
N THR A 89 35.17 30.28 -0.96
CA THR A 89 35.52 29.18 -0.06
C THR A 89 35.17 29.49 1.40
N LEU A 90 35.46 30.68 1.88
CA LEU A 90 35.14 31.12 3.24
C LEU A 90 33.61 31.14 3.49
N ILE A 91 32.85 31.66 2.53
CA ILE A 91 31.38 31.68 2.57
C ILE A 91 30.83 30.24 2.64
N LEU A 92 31.36 29.34 1.81
CA LEU A 92 30.92 27.95 1.78
C LEU A 92 31.26 27.22 3.08
N ILE A 93 32.50 27.40 3.61
CA ILE A 93 32.92 26.81 4.90
C ILE A 93 32.02 27.30 6.03
N GLY A 94 31.77 28.60 6.13
CA GLY A 94 30.90 29.19 7.15
C GLY A 94 29.49 28.62 7.07
N HIS A 95 28.94 28.55 5.87
CA HIS A 95 27.58 28.01 5.67
C HIS A 95 27.46 26.51 6.03
N LEU A 96 28.42 25.69 5.57
CA LEU A 96 28.44 24.24 5.88
C LEU A 96 28.70 24.01 7.37
N ALA A 97 29.57 24.79 8.00
CA ALA A 97 29.80 24.71 9.44
C ALA A 97 28.54 25.09 10.23
N GLY A 98 27.79 26.11 9.79
CA GLY A 98 26.50 26.48 10.38
C GLY A 98 25.45 25.36 10.27
N LEU A 99 25.30 24.75 9.11
CA LEU A 99 24.42 23.62 8.90
C LEU A 99 24.82 22.39 9.77
N ALA A 100 26.10 22.09 9.84
CA ALA A 100 26.63 21.01 10.67
C ALA A 100 26.42 21.27 12.16
N ALA A 101 26.68 22.49 12.62
CA ALA A 101 26.47 22.92 14.00
C ALA A 101 25.00 22.99 14.39
N ALA A 102 24.09 23.24 13.43
CA ALA A 102 22.66 23.24 13.65
C ALA A 102 22.10 21.83 13.92
N ARG A 103 22.75 20.77 13.40
CA ARG A 103 22.34 19.39 13.63
C ARG A 103 22.28 19.14 15.14
N ARG A 104 21.08 18.88 15.65
CA ARG A 104 20.91 18.39 17.02
C ARG A 104 21.45 16.97 17.07
N SER A 105 22.26 16.63 18.08
CA SER A 105 22.37 15.24 18.48
C SER A 105 20.96 14.80 18.85
N PRO A 106 20.42 13.72 18.26
CA PRO A 106 19.09 13.27 18.63
C PRO A 106 19.09 12.95 20.13
N ASP A 107 18.24 13.63 20.90
CA ASP A 107 18.02 13.33 22.33
C ASP A 107 17.47 11.90 22.51
N ILE A 108 17.08 11.26 21.41
CA ILE A 108 16.51 9.92 21.31
C ILE A 108 17.37 9.10 20.35
N THR A 109 17.96 8.03 20.83
CA THR A 109 18.72 7.08 20.01
C THR A 109 17.95 5.77 19.93
N VAL A 110 17.59 5.33 18.71
CA VAL A 110 16.96 4.04 18.49
C VAL A 110 18.00 2.93 18.72
N LYS A 111 17.75 2.06 19.69
CA LYS A 111 18.64 0.93 20.03
C LYS A 111 18.32 -0.31 19.23
N ARG A 112 17.03 -0.68 19.15
CA ARG A 112 16.53 -1.86 18.43
C ARG A 112 15.03 -1.72 18.13
N GLY A 113 14.51 -2.65 17.33
CA GLY A 113 13.11 -2.69 16.93
C GLY A 113 12.89 -2.13 15.54
N THR A 114 11.68 -1.66 15.26
CA THR A 114 11.27 -1.16 13.96
C THR A 114 12.08 0.07 13.55
N ARG A 115 12.61 0.02 12.32
CA ARG A 115 13.30 1.16 11.69
C ARG A 115 12.42 1.75 10.61
N ILE A 116 12.36 3.09 10.61
CA ILE A 116 11.65 3.86 9.58
C ILE A 116 12.66 4.74 8.89
N GLU A 117 12.72 4.65 7.57
CA GLU A 117 13.61 5.42 6.72
C GLU A 117 12.81 6.38 5.82
N ASP A 118 13.42 7.49 5.44
CA ASP A 118 12.87 8.38 4.42
C ASP A 118 12.94 7.69 3.05
N GLY A 119 11.76 7.42 2.46
CA GLY A 119 11.64 6.77 1.17
C GLY A 119 12.11 7.62 -0.02
N ALA A 120 12.36 8.92 0.14
CA ALA A 120 12.66 9.82 -0.97
C ALA A 120 13.92 9.40 -1.76
N LEU A 121 14.96 8.92 -1.08
CA LEU A 121 16.17 8.40 -1.74
C LEU A 121 15.88 7.11 -2.50
N HIS A 122 15.12 6.21 -1.90
CA HIS A 122 14.70 4.95 -2.51
C HIS A 122 13.79 5.18 -3.72
N GLN A 123 12.87 6.16 -3.65
CA GLN A 123 12.03 6.57 -4.78
C GLN A 123 12.85 7.09 -5.96
N ARG A 124 13.89 7.91 -5.69
CA ARG A 124 14.81 8.39 -6.74
C ARG A 124 15.57 7.26 -7.41
N ALA A 125 16.09 6.31 -6.64
CA ALA A 125 16.77 5.12 -7.16
C ALA A 125 15.82 4.24 -7.98
N SER A 126 14.59 4.07 -7.53
CA SER A 126 13.54 3.26 -8.17
C SER A 126 13.09 3.78 -9.53
N ARG A 127 13.24 5.09 -9.81
CA ARG A 127 12.89 5.69 -11.12
C ARG A 127 13.64 5.04 -12.29
N ARG A 128 14.89 4.63 -12.08
CA ARG A 128 15.66 3.91 -13.12
C ARG A 128 15.14 2.51 -13.35
N ALA A 129 14.76 1.81 -12.28
CA ALA A 129 14.18 0.47 -12.37
C ALA A 129 12.80 0.49 -13.03
N ALA A 130 11.94 1.45 -12.67
CA ALA A 130 10.62 1.66 -13.28
C ALA A 130 10.72 1.90 -14.80
N ARG A 131 11.70 2.70 -15.26
CA ARG A 131 11.95 2.91 -16.71
C ARG A 131 12.38 1.64 -17.44
N ARG A 132 12.83 0.61 -16.73
CA ARG A 132 13.20 -0.70 -17.27
C ARG A 132 12.09 -1.74 -17.09
N GLY A 133 10.88 -1.33 -16.76
CA GLY A 133 9.72 -2.20 -16.59
C GLY A 133 9.58 -2.86 -15.20
N ALA A 134 10.35 -2.44 -14.20
CA ALA A 134 10.12 -2.92 -12.84
C ALA A 134 8.81 -2.37 -12.29
N LEU A 135 8.05 -3.21 -11.59
CA LEU A 135 6.85 -2.79 -10.88
C LEU A 135 7.22 -1.85 -9.75
N THR A 136 6.35 -0.86 -9.50
CA THR A 136 6.51 0.06 -8.39
C THR A 136 5.23 0.16 -7.56
N LEU A 137 5.40 0.43 -6.26
CA LEU A 137 4.33 0.76 -5.34
C LEU A 137 4.75 1.99 -4.54
N ALA A 138 3.95 3.03 -4.58
CA ALA A 138 4.26 4.34 -3.99
C ALA A 138 5.65 4.87 -4.46
N GLY A 139 5.99 4.68 -5.74
CA GLY A 139 7.25 5.08 -6.34
C GLY A 139 8.48 4.25 -5.95
N ILE A 140 8.32 3.18 -5.17
CA ILE A 140 9.39 2.25 -4.77
C ILE A 140 9.34 1.00 -5.66
N ALA A 141 10.49 0.64 -6.26
CA ALA A 141 10.60 -0.58 -7.06
C ALA A 141 10.43 -1.83 -6.19
N ILE A 142 9.58 -2.73 -6.65
CA ILE A 142 9.28 -3.99 -5.98
C ILE A 142 10.27 -5.05 -6.48
N PRO A 143 11.01 -5.73 -5.59
CA PRO A 143 11.80 -6.90 -5.96
C PRO A 143 10.89 -8.01 -6.51
N SER A 144 11.30 -8.69 -7.58
CA SER A 144 10.49 -9.76 -8.19
C SER A 144 10.11 -10.87 -7.20
N LEU A 145 10.98 -11.17 -6.24
CA LEU A 145 10.71 -12.14 -5.17
C LEU A 145 9.61 -11.70 -4.19
N ASP A 146 9.29 -10.40 -4.15
CA ASP A 146 8.24 -9.87 -3.28
C ASP A 146 6.89 -9.81 -3.98
N GLU A 147 6.82 -9.85 -5.31
CA GLU A 147 5.57 -9.76 -6.06
C GLU A 147 4.56 -10.83 -5.63
N THR A 148 5.01 -12.07 -5.44
CA THR A 148 4.15 -13.21 -5.05
C THR A 148 3.88 -13.30 -3.55
N LYS A 149 4.43 -12.39 -2.74
CA LYS A 149 4.17 -12.32 -1.28
C LYS A 149 2.94 -11.49 -0.93
N HIS A 150 2.12 -11.21 -1.92
CA HIS A 150 0.86 -10.47 -1.82
C HIS A 150 0.98 -9.08 -1.17
N PHE A 151 0.03 -8.22 -1.45
CA PHE A 151 0.01 -6.82 -1.03
C PHE A 151 -1.27 -6.54 -0.25
N LYS A 152 -1.14 -5.86 0.88
CA LYS A 152 -2.25 -5.23 1.59
C LYS A 152 -2.06 -3.73 1.63
N LEU A 153 -3.12 -3.01 1.27
CA LEU A 153 -3.19 -1.56 1.26
C LEU A 153 -4.26 -1.10 2.26
N ILE A 154 -3.85 -0.39 3.28
CA ILE A 154 -4.70 -0.01 4.42
C ILE A 154 -4.84 1.51 4.44
N GLY A 155 -6.06 2.02 4.47
CA GLY A 155 -6.31 3.46 4.56
C GLY A 155 -7.75 3.82 4.28
N THR A 156 -8.20 4.96 4.75
CA THR A 156 -9.55 5.48 4.51
C THR A 156 -9.75 5.90 3.06
N THR A 157 -11.00 6.18 2.69
CA THR A 157 -11.35 6.68 1.35
C THR A 157 -10.60 7.99 1.05
N GLY A 158 -10.16 8.16 -0.20
CA GLY A 158 -9.48 9.37 -0.67
C GLY A 158 -8.00 9.49 -0.29
N THR A 159 -7.45 8.58 0.51
CA THR A 159 -6.05 8.67 0.98
C THR A 159 -5.00 8.23 -0.04
N GLY A 160 -5.43 7.57 -1.15
CA GLY A 160 -4.57 7.16 -2.26
C GLY A 160 -4.40 5.66 -2.45
N LYS A 161 -5.23 4.79 -1.82
CA LYS A 161 -5.19 3.33 -2.05
C LYS A 161 -5.32 2.98 -3.53
N SER A 162 -6.41 3.44 -4.16
CA SER A 162 -6.64 3.19 -5.59
C SER A 162 -5.55 3.78 -6.48
N THR A 163 -4.94 4.91 -6.09
CA THR A 163 -3.78 5.48 -6.79
C THR A 163 -2.58 4.54 -6.74
N ALA A 164 -2.30 3.96 -5.57
CA ALA A 164 -1.22 2.99 -5.41
C ALA A 164 -1.48 1.68 -6.20
N ILE A 165 -2.73 1.20 -6.18
CA ILE A 165 -3.12 0.02 -6.96
C ILE A 165 -3.01 0.31 -8.46
N ARG A 166 -3.44 1.50 -8.93
CA ARG A 166 -3.30 1.91 -10.34
C ARG A 166 -1.85 1.97 -10.80
N GLU A 167 -0.95 2.48 -9.95
CA GLU A 167 0.50 2.48 -10.23
C GLU A 167 1.01 1.04 -10.44
N LEU A 168 0.69 0.14 -9.51
CA LEU A 168 1.10 -1.26 -9.55
C LEU A 168 0.51 -1.99 -10.76
N LEU A 169 -0.80 -1.90 -10.95
CA LEU A 169 -1.55 -2.57 -12.01
C LEU A 169 -1.13 -2.07 -13.39
N GLY A 170 -1.00 -0.75 -13.58
CA GLY A 170 -0.57 -0.17 -14.84
C GLY A 170 0.81 -0.67 -15.28
N ALA A 171 1.75 -0.79 -14.34
CA ALA A 171 3.07 -1.35 -14.63
C ALA A 171 3.00 -2.87 -14.92
N ALA A 172 2.13 -3.62 -14.22
CA ALA A 172 1.94 -5.05 -14.44
C ALA A 172 1.34 -5.33 -15.83
N LEU A 173 0.27 -4.63 -16.19
CA LEU A 173 -0.38 -4.77 -17.51
C LEU A 173 0.55 -4.35 -18.65
N ALA A 174 1.31 -3.26 -18.49
CA ALA A 174 2.31 -2.82 -19.47
C ALA A 174 3.46 -3.83 -19.66
N ARG A 175 3.76 -4.64 -18.65
CA ARG A 175 4.71 -5.76 -18.70
C ARG A 175 4.13 -7.01 -19.41
N GLY A 176 2.84 -7.04 -19.67
CA GLY A 176 2.12 -8.18 -20.23
C GLY A 176 1.61 -9.18 -19.18
N ASP A 177 1.53 -8.78 -17.91
CA ASP A 177 0.92 -9.60 -16.89
C ASP A 177 -0.61 -9.61 -17.08
N ARG A 178 -1.25 -10.69 -16.62
CA ARG A 178 -2.71 -10.83 -16.61
C ARG A 178 -3.29 -10.35 -15.26
N ALA A 179 -4.57 -9.98 -15.27
CA ALA A 179 -5.22 -9.55 -14.04
C ALA A 179 -6.70 -9.95 -13.98
N VAL A 180 -7.22 -10.26 -12.78
CA VAL A 180 -8.64 -10.30 -12.44
C VAL A 180 -8.89 -9.17 -11.45
N ILE A 181 -9.79 -8.25 -11.79
CA ILE A 181 -9.94 -6.97 -11.10
C ILE A 181 -11.38 -6.78 -10.65
N ALA A 182 -11.63 -6.82 -9.34
CA ALA A 182 -12.88 -6.34 -8.76
C ALA A 182 -12.80 -4.81 -8.69
N ASP A 183 -13.61 -4.14 -9.49
CA ASP A 183 -13.48 -2.73 -9.84
C ASP A 183 -14.64 -1.90 -9.31
N PRO A 184 -14.53 -1.30 -8.11
CA PRO A 184 -15.55 -0.39 -7.63
C PRO A 184 -15.64 0.85 -8.54
N ASP A 185 -16.88 1.21 -8.89
CA ASP A 185 -17.22 2.36 -9.73
C ASP A 185 -16.59 2.33 -11.15
N GLY A 186 -16.07 1.20 -11.61
CA GLY A 186 -15.49 1.05 -12.95
C GLY A 186 -14.25 1.91 -13.21
N GLY A 187 -13.52 2.29 -12.15
CA GLY A 187 -12.38 3.19 -12.26
C GLY A 187 -11.16 2.57 -12.93
N TYR A 188 -10.93 1.28 -12.72
CA TYR A 188 -9.86 0.53 -13.38
C TYR A 188 -10.23 0.18 -14.82
N LEU A 189 -11.50 -0.19 -15.07
CA LEU A 189 -12.02 -0.46 -16.41
C LEU A 189 -11.83 0.76 -17.32
N ARG A 190 -12.27 1.95 -16.89
CA ARG A 190 -12.12 3.18 -17.69
C ARG A 190 -10.68 3.55 -18.01
N GLN A 191 -9.75 3.20 -17.12
CA GLN A 191 -8.34 3.58 -17.26
C GLN A 191 -7.51 2.57 -18.05
N PHE A 192 -7.79 1.27 -17.89
CA PHE A 192 -6.89 0.21 -18.33
C PHE A 192 -7.48 -0.74 -19.36
N HIS A 193 -8.79 -0.70 -19.63
CA HIS A 193 -9.38 -1.59 -20.61
C HIS A 193 -8.81 -1.39 -22.01
N ASP A 194 -8.36 -2.48 -22.60
CA ASP A 194 -7.81 -2.54 -23.95
C ASP A 194 -8.31 -3.83 -24.64
N ALA A 195 -9.27 -3.67 -25.54
CA ALA A 195 -9.82 -4.78 -26.31
C ALA A 195 -8.74 -5.48 -27.18
N GLY A 196 -7.72 -4.72 -27.63
CA GLY A 196 -6.61 -5.27 -28.40
C GLY A 196 -5.70 -6.19 -27.60
N ARG A 197 -5.68 -6.07 -26.27
CA ARG A 197 -4.99 -6.98 -25.35
C ARG A 197 -5.78 -8.26 -25.03
N GLY A 198 -7.04 -8.36 -25.45
CA GLY A 198 -7.92 -9.46 -25.10
C GLY A 198 -8.66 -9.29 -23.77
N ASP A 199 -8.81 -8.05 -23.31
CA ASP A 199 -9.52 -7.76 -22.07
C ASP A 199 -11.02 -8.11 -22.18
N VAL A 200 -11.57 -8.63 -21.10
CA VAL A 200 -12.99 -9.02 -21.01
C VAL A 200 -13.65 -8.45 -19.76
N ILE A 201 -14.96 -8.29 -19.83
CA ILE A 201 -15.79 -7.73 -18.74
C ILE A 201 -16.85 -8.76 -18.37
N LEU A 202 -17.03 -8.98 -17.06
CA LEU A 202 -18.17 -9.69 -16.50
C LEU A 202 -18.96 -8.77 -15.56
N ASN A 203 -20.10 -8.33 -16.01
CA ASN A 203 -21.13 -7.63 -15.24
C ASN A 203 -22.41 -7.56 -16.10
N PRO A 204 -23.56 -8.06 -15.63
CA PRO A 204 -24.80 -8.03 -16.42
C PRO A 204 -25.31 -6.62 -16.76
N PHE A 205 -24.84 -5.60 -16.09
CA PHE A 205 -25.24 -4.20 -16.31
C PHE A 205 -24.31 -3.44 -17.28
N GLU A 206 -23.19 -4.02 -17.68
CA GLU A 206 -22.26 -3.39 -18.61
C GLU A 206 -22.55 -3.75 -20.07
N PRO A 207 -22.66 -2.79 -20.98
CA PRO A 207 -23.12 -3.05 -22.35
C PRO A 207 -22.19 -3.95 -23.17
N ASN A 208 -20.90 -3.98 -22.86
CA ASN A 208 -19.89 -4.77 -23.57
C ASN A 208 -19.42 -6.00 -22.77
N ALA A 209 -20.19 -6.39 -21.75
CA ALA A 209 -19.85 -7.54 -20.94
C ALA A 209 -20.14 -8.86 -21.67
N ARG A 210 -19.37 -9.89 -21.31
CA ARG A 210 -19.64 -11.29 -21.66
C ARG A 210 -20.74 -11.85 -20.78
N ALA A 211 -21.49 -12.83 -21.28
CA ALA A 211 -22.41 -13.60 -20.47
C ALA A 211 -21.65 -14.67 -19.67
N TRP A 212 -21.91 -14.78 -18.37
CA TRP A 212 -21.27 -15.82 -17.59
C TRP A 212 -21.80 -17.21 -17.93
N ASP A 213 -20.91 -18.10 -18.35
CA ASP A 213 -21.21 -19.50 -18.59
C ASP A 213 -21.02 -20.31 -17.29
N LEU A 214 -22.08 -20.40 -16.47
CA LEU A 214 -22.07 -21.17 -15.22
C LEU A 214 -21.76 -22.65 -15.48
N PHE A 215 -22.36 -23.23 -16.52
CA PHE A 215 -22.17 -24.64 -16.82
C PHE A 215 -20.78 -24.95 -17.37
N GLY A 216 -20.11 -24.00 -18.00
CA GLY A 216 -18.71 -24.09 -18.37
C GLY A 216 -17.75 -24.13 -17.18
N GLU A 217 -18.20 -23.75 -15.98
CA GLU A 217 -17.43 -23.90 -14.75
C GLU A 217 -17.46 -25.33 -14.17
N ILE A 218 -18.38 -26.18 -14.64
CA ILE A 218 -18.61 -27.51 -14.09
C ILE A 218 -17.84 -28.54 -14.90
N ARG A 219 -16.91 -29.25 -14.28
CA ARG A 219 -16.16 -30.39 -14.84
C ARG A 219 -16.56 -31.71 -14.17
N SER A 220 -17.06 -31.60 -12.94
CA SER A 220 -17.48 -32.73 -12.13
C SER A 220 -18.64 -32.34 -11.20
N THR A 221 -19.33 -33.29 -10.65
CA THR A 221 -20.41 -33.07 -9.68
C THR A 221 -19.92 -32.31 -8.44
N TYR A 222 -18.64 -32.47 -8.06
CA TYR A 222 -18.04 -31.74 -6.96
C TYR A 222 -17.98 -30.24 -7.25
N ASP A 223 -17.75 -29.81 -8.50
CA ASP A 223 -17.72 -28.40 -8.86
C ASP A 223 -19.07 -27.69 -8.60
N VAL A 224 -20.20 -28.44 -8.74
CA VAL A 224 -21.55 -27.91 -8.43
C VAL A 224 -21.67 -27.56 -6.93
N GLU A 225 -21.16 -28.43 -6.05
CA GLU A 225 -21.14 -28.14 -4.60
C GLU A 225 -20.27 -26.92 -4.26
N GLN A 226 -19.14 -26.78 -4.94
CA GLN A 226 -18.25 -25.62 -4.75
C GLN A 226 -18.89 -24.31 -5.23
N LEU A 227 -19.64 -24.36 -6.35
CA LEU A 227 -20.43 -23.21 -6.83
C LEU A 227 -21.55 -22.88 -5.83
N ALA A 228 -22.27 -23.87 -5.32
CA ALA A 228 -23.31 -23.66 -4.31
C ALA A 228 -22.76 -22.96 -3.05
N ARG A 229 -21.60 -23.37 -2.56
CA ARG A 229 -20.93 -22.72 -1.40
C ARG A 229 -20.52 -21.28 -1.67
N SER A 230 -20.07 -20.99 -2.88
CA SER A 230 -19.65 -19.64 -3.26
C SER A 230 -20.84 -18.70 -3.44
N LEU A 231 -21.90 -19.17 -4.10
CA LEU A 231 -23.11 -18.39 -4.39
C LEU A 231 -23.99 -18.20 -3.15
N ILE A 232 -24.01 -19.20 -2.25
CA ILE A 232 -24.78 -19.20 -1.01
C ILE A 232 -23.80 -19.41 0.16
N PRO A 233 -22.99 -18.41 0.54
CA PRO A 233 -21.96 -18.57 1.56
C PRO A 233 -22.54 -18.86 2.93
N ASP A 234 -21.76 -19.53 3.77
CA ASP A 234 -22.11 -19.72 5.19
C ASP A 234 -22.19 -18.36 5.90
N HIS A 235 -23.13 -18.27 6.81
CA HIS A 235 -23.27 -17.13 7.69
C HIS A 235 -23.54 -17.64 9.11
N GLU A 236 -22.86 -17.07 10.09
CA GLU A 236 -23.16 -17.36 11.49
C GLU A 236 -24.49 -16.72 11.86
N GLY A 237 -25.38 -17.47 12.50
CA GLY A 237 -26.67 -16.98 12.91
C GLY A 237 -27.82 -17.99 12.70
N PRO A 238 -29.06 -17.58 13.00
CA PRO A 238 -30.24 -18.46 12.94
C PRO A 238 -30.53 -18.98 11.53
N ASP A 239 -30.12 -18.26 10.49
CA ASP A 239 -30.38 -18.63 9.08
C ASP A 239 -29.40 -19.66 8.51
N ARG A 240 -28.40 -20.09 9.29
CA ARG A 240 -27.36 -21.04 8.83
C ARG A 240 -27.95 -22.33 8.25
N ILE A 241 -28.96 -22.89 8.90
CA ILE A 241 -29.59 -24.14 8.45
C ILE A 241 -30.33 -23.94 7.13
N TRP A 242 -31.03 -22.82 6.96
CA TRP A 242 -31.75 -22.49 5.74
C TRP A 242 -30.80 -22.29 4.55
N ARG A 243 -29.67 -21.68 4.77
CA ARG A 243 -28.62 -21.57 3.73
C ARG A 243 -28.04 -22.94 3.35
N SER A 244 -27.88 -23.85 4.31
CA SER A 244 -27.46 -25.22 4.02
C SER A 244 -28.47 -25.94 3.15
N TYR A 245 -29.76 -25.81 3.46
CA TYR A 245 -30.83 -26.40 2.64
C TYR A 245 -30.92 -25.74 1.25
N ALA A 246 -30.75 -24.44 1.17
CA ALA A 246 -30.70 -23.71 -0.11
C ALA A 246 -29.56 -24.23 -1.00
N ARG A 247 -28.37 -24.48 -0.42
CA ARG A 247 -27.24 -25.10 -1.15
C ARG A 247 -27.58 -26.52 -1.63
N THR A 248 -28.19 -27.31 -0.79
CA THR A 248 -28.60 -28.68 -1.16
C THR A 248 -29.59 -28.64 -2.33
N PHE A 249 -30.57 -27.74 -2.28
CA PHE A 249 -31.55 -27.55 -3.35
C PHE A 249 -30.89 -27.07 -4.65
N PHE A 250 -30.06 -26.01 -4.59
CA PHE A 250 -29.31 -25.52 -5.73
C PHE A 250 -28.43 -26.61 -6.35
N THR A 251 -27.70 -27.36 -5.53
CA THR A 251 -26.83 -28.45 -5.99
C THR A 251 -27.62 -29.54 -6.70
N ALA A 252 -28.76 -29.97 -6.15
CA ALA A 252 -29.60 -31.00 -6.74
C ALA A 252 -30.11 -30.57 -8.11
N VAL A 253 -30.74 -29.40 -8.21
CA VAL A 253 -31.31 -28.90 -9.47
C VAL A 253 -30.22 -28.68 -10.53
N THR A 254 -29.10 -28.02 -10.15
CA THR A 254 -28.00 -27.77 -11.09
C THR A 254 -27.36 -29.05 -11.61
N ARG A 255 -27.20 -30.07 -10.74
CA ARG A 255 -26.67 -31.39 -11.13
C ARG A 255 -27.58 -32.09 -12.11
N GLN A 256 -28.87 -32.10 -11.85
CA GLN A 256 -29.85 -32.74 -12.74
C GLN A 256 -29.87 -32.10 -14.13
N LEU A 257 -29.86 -30.77 -14.21
CA LEU A 257 -29.71 -30.05 -15.49
C LEU A 257 -28.40 -30.41 -16.20
N TYR A 258 -27.30 -30.42 -15.45
CA TYR A 258 -25.98 -30.75 -15.99
C TYR A 258 -25.95 -32.16 -16.56
N GLU A 259 -26.51 -33.19 -15.85
CA GLU A 259 -26.60 -34.58 -16.29
C GLU A 259 -27.55 -34.77 -17.48
N ALA A 260 -28.65 -34.00 -17.52
CA ALA A 260 -29.58 -33.97 -18.66
C ALA A 260 -29.04 -33.24 -19.90
N GLY A 261 -27.85 -32.65 -19.83
CA GLY A 261 -27.25 -31.90 -20.95
C GLY A 261 -27.83 -30.50 -21.14
N VAL A 262 -28.68 -30.04 -20.26
CA VAL A 262 -29.25 -28.67 -20.30
C VAL A 262 -28.22 -27.68 -19.75
N ARG A 263 -27.84 -26.68 -20.58
CA ARG A 263 -26.81 -25.67 -20.28
C ARG A 263 -27.40 -24.28 -20.36
N ASP A 264 -28.58 -24.10 -19.76
CA ASP A 264 -29.33 -22.84 -19.80
C ASP A 264 -29.45 -22.24 -18.39
N LEU A 265 -28.87 -21.07 -18.19
CA LEU A 265 -28.93 -20.33 -16.93
C LEU A 265 -30.35 -19.81 -16.66
N ALA A 266 -31.11 -19.45 -17.69
CA ALA A 266 -32.49 -18.99 -17.54
C ALA A 266 -33.39 -20.13 -17.03
N GLU A 267 -33.20 -21.32 -17.55
CA GLU A 267 -33.94 -22.51 -17.11
C GLU A 267 -33.54 -22.90 -15.67
N LEU A 268 -32.24 -22.85 -15.34
CA LEU A 268 -31.81 -23.05 -13.95
C LEU A 268 -32.45 -22.03 -13.00
N TYR A 269 -32.45 -20.75 -13.35
CA TYR A 269 -33.04 -19.70 -12.52
C TYR A 269 -34.57 -19.92 -12.37
N ARG A 270 -35.28 -20.26 -13.44
CA ARG A 270 -36.69 -20.59 -13.42
C ARG A 270 -36.99 -21.74 -12.46
N LEU A 271 -36.26 -22.83 -12.55
CA LEU A 271 -36.44 -24.01 -11.69
C LEU A 271 -36.19 -23.69 -10.21
N LEU A 272 -35.18 -22.86 -9.91
CA LEU A 272 -34.82 -22.48 -8.53
C LEU A 272 -35.85 -21.51 -7.91
N THR A 273 -36.53 -20.68 -8.71
CA THR A 273 -37.34 -19.56 -8.20
C THR A 273 -38.87 -19.73 -8.44
N SER A 274 -39.29 -20.23 -9.60
CA SER A 274 -40.68 -20.13 -10.03
C SER A 274 -41.34 -21.44 -10.49
N ALA A 275 -40.57 -22.52 -10.72
CA ALA A 275 -41.15 -23.83 -11.11
C ALA A 275 -42.12 -24.40 -10.06
N SER A 276 -43.10 -25.15 -10.50
CA SER A 276 -44.05 -25.76 -9.59
C SER A 276 -43.44 -26.88 -8.74
N PRO A 277 -43.94 -27.14 -7.53
CA PRO A 277 -43.46 -28.26 -6.71
C PRO A 277 -43.56 -29.61 -7.42
N GLU A 278 -44.60 -29.82 -8.24
CA GLU A 278 -44.83 -31.05 -8.99
C GLU A 278 -43.72 -31.29 -10.02
N GLU A 279 -43.34 -30.26 -10.77
CA GLU A 279 -42.21 -30.29 -11.71
C GLU A 279 -40.89 -30.60 -11.00
N LEU A 280 -40.66 -29.97 -9.89
CA LEU A 280 -39.43 -30.13 -9.10
C LEU A 280 -39.33 -31.49 -8.42
N ARG A 281 -40.46 -32.10 -7.98
CA ARG A 281 -40.47 -33.46 -7.41
C ARG A 281 -39.85 -34.47 -8.36
N LEU A 282 -40.21 -34.40 -9.64
CA LEU A 282 -39.66 -35.28 -10.66
C LEU A 282 -38.16 -35.04 -10.88
N LEU A 283 -37.77 -33.77 -10.90
CA LEU A 283 -36.38 -33.37 -11.16
C LEU A 283 -35.44 -33.79 -10.02
N VAL A 284 -35.85 -33.63 -8.75
CA VAL A 284 -34.97 -33.92 -7.60
C VAL A 284 -35.14 -35.34 -7.05
N GLN A 285 -35.91 -36.20 -7.69
CA GLN A 285 -36.08 -37.58 -7.26
C GLN A 285 -34.73 -38.30 -7.14
N GLY A 286 -34.50 -38.99 -6.02
CA GLY A 286 -33.23 -39.67 -5.72
C GLY A 286 -32.08 -38.74 -5.30
N THR A 287 -32.32 -37.44 -5.12
CA THR A 287 -31.32 -36.49 -4.63
C THR A 287 -31.53 -36.13 -3.15
N PRO A 288 -30.55 -35.56 -2.47
CA PRO A 288 -30.70 -35.06 -1.09
C PRO A 288 -31.76 -33.94 -0.93
N ALA A 289 -32.25 -33.34 -2.01
CA ALA A 289 -33.30 -32.33 -1.98
C ALA A 289 -34.72 -32.94 -2.05
N GLN A 290 -34.86 -34.22 -2.37
CA GLN A 290 -36.15 -34.87 -2.46
C GLN A 290 -37.02 -34.69 -1.21
N PRO A 291 -36.49 -34.84 0.03
CA PRO A 291 -37.31 -34.69 1.24
C PRO A 291 -37.90 -33.27 1.40
N PHE A 292 -37.32 -32.25 0.78
CA PHE A 292 -37.84 -30.89 0.87
C PHE A 292 -39.19 -30.71 0.16
N LEU A 293 -39.51 -31.60 -0.81
CA LEU A 293 -40.70 -31.54 -1.66
C LEU A 293 -41.72 -32.62 -1.32
N GLU A 294 -41.52 -33.38 -0.23
CA GLU A 294 -42.50 -34.32 0.28
C GLU A 294 -43.74 -33.62 0.85
N ASP A 295 -44.87 -34.30 0.81
CA ASP A 295 -46.14 -33.76 1.31
C ASP A 295 -46.02 -33.36 2.79
N GLY A 296 -46.50 -32.17 3.15
CA GLY A 296 -46.39 -31.61 4.49
C GLY A 296 -45.19 -30.69 4.70
N ASN A 297 -44.25 -30.62 3.74
CA ASN A 297 -43.06 -29.78 3.81
C ASN A 297 -43.16 -28.45 3.03
N GLU A 298 -44.36 -28.08 2.56
CA GLU A 298 -44.58 -26.93 1.68
C GLU A 298 -44.06 -25.62 2.30
N ARG A 299 -44.25 -25.41 3.60
CA ARG A 299 -43.74 -24.21 4.32
C ARG A 299 -42.24 -24.20 4.40
N MET A 300 -41.63 -25.37 4.68
CA MET A 300 -40.18 -25.51 4.72
C MET A 300 -39.56 -25.23 3.35
N PHE A 301 -40.13 -25.84 2.29
CA PHE A 301 -39.69 -25.61 0.92
C PHE A 301 -39.84 -24.14 0.49
N GLY A 302 -40.94 -23.48 0.86
CA GLY A 302 -41.14 -22.05 0.63
C GLY A 302 -40.02 -21.20 1.24
N SER A 303 -39.58 -21.54 2.46
CA SER A 303 -38.43 -20.88 3.12
C SER A 303 -37.12 -21.15 2.38
N ILE A 304 -36.86 -22.39 1.98
CA ILE A 304 -35.66 -22.77 1.21
C ILE A 304 -35.61 -22.00 -0.10
N ARG A 305 -36.73 -21.94 -0.84
CA ARG A 305 -36.84 -21.21 -2.11
C ARG A 305 -36.59 -19.69 -1.91
N SER A 306 -37.15 -19.11 -0.86
CA SER A 306 -36.95 -17.70 -0.55
C SER A 306 -35.47 -17.37 -0.28
N VAL A 307 -34.79 -18.20 0.51
CA VAL A 307 -33.35 -18.03 0.79
C VAL A 307 -32.51 -18.26 -0.47
N THR A 308 -32.88 -19.23 -1.30
CA THR A 308 -32.21 -19.48 -2.60
C THR A 308 -32.36 -18.28 -3.51
N GLY A 309 -33.57 -17.76 -3.73
CA GLY A 309 -33.83 -16.61 -4.58
C GLY A 309 -33.10 -15.34 -4.09
N ALA A 310 -33.15 -15.08 -2.79
CA ALA A 310 -32.44 -13.95 -2.20
C ALA A 310 -30.91 -14.03 -2.38
N SER A 311 -30.34 -15.25 -2.38
CA SER A 311 -28.90 -15.46 -2.60
C SER A 311 -28.49 -15.36 -4.07
N LEU A 312 -29.41 -15.59 -4.98
CA LEU A 312 -29.19 -15.67 -6.43
C LEU A 312 -29.79 -14.46 -7.18
N THR A 313 -29.93 -13.30 -6.53
CA THR A 313 -30.51 -12.09 -7.15
C THR A 313 -29.82 -11.71 -8.47
N ALA A 314 -28.51 -11.89 -8.57
CA ALA A 314 -27.77 -11.62 -9.80
C ALA A 314 -28.21 -12.50 -10.99
N PHE A 315 -28.78 -13.68 -10.74
CA PHE A 315 -29.19 -14.61 -11.80
C PHE A 315 -30.35 -14.06 -12.63
N GLU A 316 -31.20 -13.23 -12.05
CA GLU A 316 -32.26 -12.54 -12.79
C GLU A 316 -31.69 -11.75 -13.98
N TYR A 317 -30.60 -11.04 -13.75
CA TYR A 317 -29.96 -10.22 -14.78
C TYR A 317 -29.03 -11.04 -15.68
N LEU A 318 -28.30 -12.01 -15.11
CA LEU A 318 -27.39 -12.88 -15.88
C LEU A 318 -28.15 -13.80 -16.84
N SER A 319 -29.33 -14.29 -16.45
CA SER A 319 -30.16 -15.19 -17.28
C SER A 319 -30.74 -14.55 -18.53
N THR A 320 -30.81 -13.21 -18.55
CA THR A 320 -31.34 -12.43 -19.69
C THR A 320 -30.25 -11.87 -20.61
N GLN A 321 -28.97 -12.03 -20.26
CA GLN A 321 -27.88 -11.56 -21.09
C GLN A 321 -27.78 -12.33 -22.41
N GLN A 322 -27.77 -11.58 -23.51
CA GLN A 322 -27.51 -12.10 -24.85
C GLN A 322 -26.13 -11.63 -25.31
N ALA A 323 -25.09 -12.26 -24.79
CA ALA A 323 -23.71 -11.97 -25.12
C ALA A 323 -22.91 -13.26 -25.29
N GLU A 324 -21.73 -13.18 -25.85
CA GLU A 324 -20.85 -14.34 -26.00
C GLU A 324 -20.51 -14.93 -24.61
N PRO A 325 -20.68 -16.26 -24.43
CA PRO A 325 -20.47 -16.89 -23.14
C PRO A 325 -18.99 -16.90 -22.74
N LEU A 326 -18.73 -16.71 -21.44
CA LEU A 326 -17.41 -16.75 -20.83
C LEU A 326 -17.42 -17.59 -19.57
N SER A 327 -16.63 -18.67 -19.56
CA SER A 327 -16.27 -19.36 -18.32
C SER A 327 -15.00 -18.75 -17.75
N VAL A 328 -15.04 -18.38 -16.46
CA VAL A 328 -13.88 -17.85 -15.73
C VAL A 328 -12.74 -18.87 -15.71
N ARG A 329 -13.06 -20.14 -15.47
CA ARG A 329 -12.08 -21.23 -15.49
C ARG A 329 -11.40 -21.37 -16.85
N HIS A 330 -12.18 -21.28 -17.93
CA HIS A 330 -11.62 -21.35 -19.28
C HIS A 330 -10.71 -20.15 -19.55
N TRP A 331 -11.16 -18.94 -19.19
CA TRP A 331 -10.37 -17.71 -19.36
C TRP A 331 -9.06 -17.77 -18.56
N ILE A 332 -9.05 -18.28 -17.32
CA ILE A 332 -7.81 -18.44 -16.55
C ILE A 332 -6.82 -19.38 -17.25
N ARG A 333 -7.29 -20.43 -17.93
CA ARG A 333 -6.43 -21.40 -18.63
C ARG A 333 -5.89 -20.91 -19.95
N ALA A 334 -6.69 -20.23 -20.74
CA ALA A 334 -6.42 -19.96 -22.14
C ALA A 334 -6.65 -18.49 -22.57
N GLY A 335 -7.19 -17.65 -21.71
CA GLY A 335 -7.45 -16.25 -22.02
C GLY A 335 -6.21 -15.36 -21.92
N GLU A 336 -6.33 -14.16 -22.42
CA GLU A 336 -5.31 -13.12 -22.43
C GLU A 336 -5.84 -11.86 -21.73
N GLY A 337 -4.95 -10.87 -21.49
CA GLY A 337 -5.31 -9.56 -20.95
C GLY A 337 -5.83 -9.59 -19.51
N ALA A 338 -6.83 -8.77 -19.24
CA ALA A 338 -7.45 -8.59 -17.93
C ALA A 338 -8.94 -8.93 -17.95
N LEU A 339 -9.41 -9.54 -16.87
CA LEU A 339 -10.82 -9.77 -16.58
C LEU A 339 -11.28 -8.70 -15.59
N PHE A 340 -12.14 -7.80 -16.04
CA PHE A 340 -12.75 -6.76 -15.22
C PHE A 340 -14.10 -7.21 -14.67
N LEU A 341 -14.28 -7.00 -13.37
CA LEU A 341 -15.51 -7.24 -12.63
C LEU A 341 -16.00 -5.89 -12.04
N PRO A 342 -16.45 -4.96 -12.90
CA PRO A 342 -16.90 -3.66 -12.42
C PRO A 342 -18.22 -3.76 -11.67
N TYR A 343 -18.44 -2.85 -10.70
CA TYR A 343 -19.73 -2.73 -10.00
C TYR A 343 -19.91 -1.30 -9.49
N GLN A 344 -21.14 -0.82 -9.50
CA GLN A 344 -21.52 0.45 -8.90
C GLN A 344 -21.99 0.23 -7.45
N ALA A 345 -22.00 1.31 -6.66
CA ALA A 345 -22.41 1.25 -5.26
C ALA A 345 -23.86 0.76 -5.07
N ASP A 346 -24.76 1.05 -6.00
CA ASP A 346 -26.14 0.58 -6.01
C ASP A 346 -26.29 -0.87 -6.51
N GLN A 347 -25.34 -1.39 -7.29
CA GLN A 347 -25.35 -2.73 -7.86
C GLN A 347 -24.74 -3.78 -6.94
N ILE A 348 -23.85 -3.39 -6.03
CA ILE A 348 -23.05 -4.35 -5.25
C ILE A 348 -23.91 -5.29 -4.40
N ALA A 349 -25.08 -4.83 -3.94
CA ALA A 349 -25.99 -5.66 -3.17
C ALA A 349 -26.45 -6.88 -3.96
N ALA A 350 -26.73 -6.75 -5.25
CA ALA A 350 -27.11 -7.83 -6.15
C ALA A 350 -25.89 -8.65 -6.63
N LEU A 351 -24.76 -7.99 -6.89
CA LEU A 351 -23.59 -8.61 -7.55
C LEU A 351 -22.59 -9.24 -6.58
N ARG A 352 -22.65 -8.93 -5.28
CA ARG A 352 -21.65 -9.36 -4.29
C ARG A 352 -21.33 -10.85 -4.34
N SER A 353 -22.35 -11.71 -4.29
CA SER A 353 -22.17 -13.17 -4.29
C SER A 353 -21.56 -13.68 -5.59
N ILE A 354 -21.92 -13.08 -6.72
CA ILE A 354 -21.41 -13.51 -8.01
C ILE A 354 -19.97 -13.06 -8.25
N ILE A 355 -19.62 -11.82 -7.88
CA ILE A 355 -18.25 -11.31 -8.00
C ILE A 355 -17.30 -12.11 -7.10
N SER A 356 -17.69 -12.39 -5.85
CA SER A 356 -16.89 -13.27 -4.97
C SER A 356 -16.76 -14.69 -5.52
N THR A 357 -17.81 -15.22 -6.19
CA THR A 357 -17.74 -16.51 -6.87
C THR A 357 -16.75 -16.48 -8.03
N TRP A 358 -16.81 -15.48 -8.89
CA TRP A 358 -15.86 -15.34 -10.01
C TRP A 358 -14.42 -15.19 -9.52
N MET A 359 -14.18 -14.39 -8.49
CA MET A 359 -12.86 -14.25 -7.86
C MET A 359 -12.36 -15.59 -7.30
N ARG A 360 -13.21 -16.33 -6.59
CA ARG A 360 -12.88 -17.65 -6.08
C ARG A 360 -12.55 -18.64 -7.20
N LEU A 361 -13.40 -18.72 -8.23
CA LEU A 361 -13.16 -19.58 -9.39
C LEU A 361 -11.80 -19.27 -10.04
N ALA A 362 -11.49 -18.00 -10.24
CA ALA A 362 -10.23 -17.57 -10.84
C ALA A 362 -9.03 -17.97 -9.97
N ILE A 363 -9.08 -17.73 -8.66
CA ILE A 363 -8.02 -18.07 -7.71
C ILE A 363 -7.76 -19.59 -7.70
N PHE A 364 -8.82 -20.39 -7.51
CA PHE A 364 -8.69 -21.85 -7.41
C PHE A 364 -8.33 -22.49 -8.75
N GLN A 365 -8.81 -21.95 -9.87
CA GLN A 365 -8.39 -22.41 -11.18
C GLN A 365 -6.90 -22.14 -11.42
N THR A 366 -6.36 -21.00 -10.98
CA THR A 366 -4.93 -20.72 -11.06
C THR A 366 -4.12 -21.77 -10.30
N MET A 367 -4.53 -22.12 -9.09
CA MET A 367 -3.87 -23.17 -8.30
C MET A 367 -3.99 -24.58 -8.90
N SER A 368 -4.97 -24.82 -9.76
CA SER A 368 -5.16 -26.13 -10.42
C SER A 368 -4.31 -26.31 -11.69
N GLN A 369 -3.64 -25.28 -12.18
CA GLN A 369 -2.81 -25.37 -13.39
C GLN A 369 -1.41 -25.98 -13.16
N GLY A 370 -1.04 -26.22 -11.91
CA GLY A 370 0.29 -26.66 -11.53
C GLY A 370 1.19 -25.48 -11.08
N GLU A 371 2.33 -25.83 -10.51
CA GLU A 371 3.31 -24.81 -10.06
C GLU A 371 3.94 -24.10 -11.27
N GLY A 372 4.00 -22.77 -11.22
CA GLY A 372 4.54 -21.95 -12.30
C GLY A 372 4.41 -20.46 -12.03
N ASP A 373 5.10 -19.63 -12.80
CA ASP A 373 4.96 -18.17 -12.75
C ASP A 373 4.01 -17.67 -13.83
N TYR A 374 2.72 -17.80 -13.62
CA TYR A 374 1.67 -17.36 -14.56
C TYR A 374 1.47 -15.84 -14.57
N ARG A 375 2.12 -15.09 -13.69
CA ARG A 375 2.04 -13.62 -13.57
C ARG A 375 0.59 -13.11 -13.59
N LEU A 376 -0.27 -13.73 -12.79
CA LEU A 376 -1.67 -13.36 -12.68
C LEU A 376 -1.93 -12.58 -11.41
N TRP A 377 -2.50 -11.38 -11.56
CA TRP A 377 -2.87 -10.49 -10.48
C TRP A 377 -4.34 -10.65 -10.11
N PHE A 378 -4.62 -10.67 -8.82
CA PHE A 378 -5.96 -10.58 -8.24
C PHE A 378 -6.05 -9.25 -7.49
N VAL A 379 -6.80 -8.32 -8.03
CA VAL A 379 -6.93 -6.95 -7.50
C VAL A 379 -8.30 -6.79 -6.88
N VAL A 380 -8.33 -6.47 -5.59
CA VAL A 380 -9.54 -6.17 -4.83
C VAL A 380 -9.29 -4.90 -4.04
N ASP A 381 -9.76 -3.76 -4.54
CA ASP A 381 -9.53 -2.46 -3.92
C ASP A 381 -10.30 -2.30 -2.60
N GLU A 382 -11.43 -3.00 -2.47
CA GLU A 382 -12.30 -2.94 -1.29
C GLU A 382 -12.77 -4.36 -0.92
N LEU A 383 -11.96 -5.05 -0.10
CA LEU A 383 -12.15 -6.46 0.19
C LEU A 383 -13.49 -6.76 0.90
N ASP A 384 -13.88 -5.91 1.82
CA ASP A 384 -15.12 -6.06 2.59
C ASP A 384 -16.39 -5.84 1.76
N ALA A 385 -16.33 -5.06 0.68
CA ALA A 385 -17.46 -4.83 -0.21
C ALA A 385 -17.92 -6.10 -0.93
N LEU A 386 -17.00 -7.02 -1.25
CA LEU A 386 -17.30 -8.26 -1.94
C LEU A 386 -17.93 -9.35 -1.04
N GLY A 387 -17.98 -9.12 0.28
CA GLY A 387 -18.33 -10.19 1.19
C GLY A 387 -17.23 -11.27 1.27
N THR A 388 -17.60 -12.46 1.71
CA THR A 388 -16.65 -13.56 1.89
C THR A 388 -16.30 -14.20 0.55
N ILE A 389 -15.03 -14.17 0.16
CA ILE A 389 -14.46 -15.01 -0.90
C ILE A 389 -14.06 -16.33 -0.22
N ASP A 390 -14.89 -17.37 -0.39
CA ASP A 390 -14.69 -18.65 0.29
C ASP A 390 -13.30 -19.25 -0.01
N GLY A 391 -12.58 -19.65 1.03
CA GLY A 391 -11.23 -20.21 0.93
C GLY A 391 -10.11 -19.21 0.60
N LEU A 392 -10.36 -17.89 0.61
CA LEU A 392 -9.34 -16.88 0.32
C LEU A 392 -8.12 -17.00 1.24
N LYS A 393 -8.33 -17.24 2.53
CA LYS A 393 -7.27 -17.43 3.53
C LYS A 393 -6.30 -18.52 3.12
N ASP A 394 -6.83 -19.70 2.76
CA ASP A 394 -6.03 -20.87 2.38
C ASP A 394 -5.38 -20.66 1.01
N ALA A 395 -6.06 -19.96 0.12
CA ALA A 395 -5.54 -19.60 -1.19
C ALA A 395 -4.33 -18.67 -1.09
N LEU A 396 -4.39 -17.62 -0.28
CA LEU A 396 -3.27 -16.69 -0.09
C LEU A 396 -2.01 -17.39 0.39
N ALA A 397 -2.13 -18.36 1.31
CA ALA A 397 -1.00 -19.14 1.79
C ALA A 397 -0.30 -19.97 0.68
N ARG A 398 -1.06 -20.41 -0.33
CA ARG A 398 -0.60 -21.36 -1.35
C ARG A 398 -0.39 -20.75 -2.72
N LEU A 399 -1.12 -19.69 -3.07
CA LEU A 399 -1.21 -19.10 -4.41
C LEU A 399 0.16 -18.65 -4.95
N ARG A 400 1.09 -18.29 -4.06
CA ARG A 400 2.46 -17.93 -4.38
C ARG A 400 3.17 -18.97 -5.26
N LYS A 401 2.98 -20.27 -4.98
CA LYS A 401 3.60 -21.37 -5.74
C LYS A 401 3.12 -21.46 -7.18
N PHE A 402 1.94 -20.89 -7.44
CA PHE A 402 1.26 -20.90 -8.72
C PHE A 402 1.37 -19.55 -9.43
N GLY A 403 2.34 -18.72 -9.04
CA GLY A 403 2.57 -17.42 -9.68
C GLY A 403 1.44 -16.39 -9.53
N GLY A 404 0.46 -16.66 -8.67
CA GLY A 404 -0.61 -15.69 -8.38
C GLY A 404 -0.16 -14.60 -7.41
N ARG A 405 -0.63 -13.39 -7.63
CA ARG A 405 -0.31 -12.18 -6.89
C ARG A 405 -1.60 -11.50 -6.46
N CYS A 406 -1.74 -11.16 -5.20
CA CYS A 406 -2.92 -10.44 -4.70
C CYS A 406 -2.55 -9.02 -4.29
N ALA A 407 -3.40 -8.05 -4.65
CA ALA A 407 -3.39 -6.70 -4.14
C ALA A 407 -4.76 -6.43 -3.50
N LEU A 408 -4.79 -6.45 -2.16
CA LEU A 408 -6.00 -6.36 -1.36
C LEU A 408 -6.05 -5.02 -0.63
N GLY A 409 -7.05 -4.21 -0.92
CA GLY A 409 -7.33 -2.97 -0.23
C GLY A 409 -8.42 -3.14 0.82
N PHE A 410 -8.32 -2.42 1.92
CA PHE A 410 -9.39 -2.30 2.90
C PHE A 410 -9.31 -0.98 3.67
N GLN A 411 -10.46 -0.50 4.07
CA GLN A 411 -10.59 0.80 4.76
C GLN A 411 -10.51 0.63 6.27
N SER A 412 -11.12 -0.45 6.75
CA SER A 412 -11.23 -0.74 8.18
C SER A 412 -10.99 -2.22 8.47
N ILE A 413 -10.11 -2.48 9.43
CA ILE A 413 -9.89 -3.87 9.91
C ILE A 413 -11.15 -4.43 10.57
N ALA A 414 -11.99 -3.58 11.17
CA ALA A 414 -13.24 -4.01 11.77
C ALA A 414 -14.22 -4.55 10.73
N GLN A 415 -14.33 -3.90 9.55
CA GLN A 415 -15.18 -4.36 8.45
C GLN A 415 -14.70 -5.72 7.92
N VAL A 416 -13.40 -5.89 7.69
CA VAL A 416 -12.84 -7.18 7.29
C VAL A 416 -13.11 -8.25 8.35
N SER A 417 -12.96 -7.92 9.65
CA SER A 417 -13.25 -8.86 10.75
C SER A 417 -14.73 -9.22 10.85
N THR A 418 -15.64 -8.30 10.51
CA THR A 418 -17.08 -8.59 10.44
C THR A 418 -17.41 -9.54 9.29
N THR A 419 -16.75 -9.37 8.15
CA THR A 419 -17.00 -10.18 6.94
C THR A 419 -16.41 -11.59 7.04
N TYR A 420 -15.19 -11.72 7.55
CA TYR A 420 -14.44 -12.99 7.56
C TYR A 420 -14.35 -13.65 8.95
N GLY A 421 -14.81 -12.97 10.00
CA GLY A 421 -14.50 -13.36 11.37
C GLY A 421 -13.08 -12.91 11.78
N HIS A 422 -12.87 -12.69 13.08
CA HIS A 422 -11.62 -12.11 13.60
C HIS A 422 -10.36 -12.92 13.25
N GLY A 423 -10.40 -14.23 13.42
CA GLY A 423 -9.25 -15.12 13.17
C GLY A 423 -8.88 -15.21 11.70
N GLU A 424 -9.87 -15.30 10.81
CA GLU A 424 -9.64 -15.40 9.37
C GLU A 424 -9.15 -14.07 8.79
N ALA A 425 -9.71 -12.94 9.23
CA ALA A 425 -9.25 -11.60 8.88
C ALA A 425 -7.77 -11.38 9.26
N GLN A 426 -7.38 -11.82 10.46
CA GLN A 426 -5.98 -11.76 10.89
C GLN A 426 -5.07 -12.60 9.98
N THR A 427 -5.48 -13.82 9.64
CA THR A 427 -4.71 -14.69 8.74
C THR A 427 -4.57 -14.10 7.33
N ILE A 428 -5.62 -13.48 6.79
CA ILE A 428 -5.57 -12.75 5.49
C ILE A 428 -4.51 -11.64 5.55
N VAL A 429 -4.52 -10.85 6.62
CA VAL A 429 -3.54 -9.77 6.82
C VAL A 429 -2.12 -10.31 6.91
N GLU A 430 -1.90 -11.39 7.66
CA GLU A 430 -0.58 -12.01 7.87
C GLU A 430 0.01 -12.61 6.59
N ASN A 431 -0.83 -13.20 5.72
CA ASN A 431 -0.42 -13.76 4.44
C ASN A 431 0.01 -12.70 3.40
N CYS A 432 -0.29 -11.43 3.61
CA CYS A 432 0.17 -10.34 2.76
C CYS A 432 1.49 -9.76 3.29
N GLY A 433 2.62 -10.17 2.72
CA GLY A 433 3.95 -9.77 3.18
C GLY A 433 4.34 -8.33 2.87
N ASN A 434 3.75 -7.74 1.80
CA ASN A 434 3.96 -6.34 1.45
C ASN A 434 2.82 -5.49 2.00
N THR A 435 3.14 -4.37 2.61
CA THR A 435 2.14 -3.54 3.30
C THR A 435 2.32 -2.07 2.96
N LEU A 436 1.24 -1.42 2.51
CA LEU A 436 1.16 0.04 2.41
C LEU A 436 0.11 0.54 3.39
N ILE A 437 0.52 1.37 4.33
CA ILE A 437 -0.36 2.03 5.30
C ILE A 437 -0.44 3.50 4.93
N LEU A 438 -1.65 3.96 4.66
CA LEU A 438 -2.01 5.35 4.43
C LEU A 438 -2.74 5.90 5.66
N ARG A 439 -3.33 7.11 5.58
CA ARG A 439 -4.14 7.63 6.68
C ARG A 439 -5.27 6.67 7.03
N CYS A 440 -5.40 6.33 8.30
CA CYS A 440 -6.43 5.48 8.87
C CYS A 440 -7.24 6.24 9.91
N SER A 441 -8.50 5.87 10.08
CA SER A 441 -9.34 6.44 11.13
C SER A 441 -9.13 5.73 12.47
N ALA A 442 -9.24 6.49 13.54
CA ALA A 442 -9.36 5.97 14.89
C ALA A 442 -10.83 5.69 15.24
N SER A 443 -11.04 4.93 16.32
CA SER A 443 -12.32 4.73 17.01
C SER A 443 -12.08 4.76 18.52
N GLU A 444 -13.13 4.69 19.33
CA GLU A 444 -13.00 4.66 20.80
C GLU A 444 -12.02 3.59 21.29
N THR A 445 -11.95 2.45 20.63
CA THR A 445 -10.99 1.36 20.93
C THR A 445 -9.68 1.48 20.18
N GLY A 446 -9.44 2.60 19.47
CA GLY A 446 -8.24 2.89 18.69
C GLY A 446 -8.33 2.56 17.20
N GLY A 447 -9.31 1.79 16.75
CA GLY A 447 -9.64 1.54 15.34
C GLY A 447 -8.50 1.05 14.46
N THR A 448 -8.61 1.34 13.17
CA THR A 448 -7.62 0.94 12.17
C THR A 448 -6.28 1.66 12.35
N ALA A 449 -6.25 2.89 12.86
CA ALA A 449 -5.02 3.62 13.12
C ALA A 449 -4.15 2.92 14.19
N ARG A 450 -4.77 2.44 15.28
CA ARG A 450 -4.07 1.66 16.33
C ARG A 450 -3.61 0.29 15.81
N PHE A 451 -4.44 -0.36 15.00
CA PHE A 451 -4.06 -1.61 14.34
C PHE A 451 -2.84 -1.41 13.44
N ALA A 452 -2.83 -0.38 12.60
CA ALA A 452 -1.74 -0.04 11.71
C ALA A 452 -0.45 0.32 12.49
N SER A 453 -0.55 1.05 13.60
CA SER A 453 0.57 1.34 14.50
C SER A 453 1.19 0.05 15.05
N LYS A 454 0.36 -0.89 15.53
CA LYS A 454 0.83 -2.21 15.99
C LYS A 454 1.47 -3.04 14.87
N LEU A 455 0.95 -2.95 13.65
CA LEU A 455 1.49 -3.65 12.50
C LEU A 455 2.87 -3.11 12.09
N ILE A 456 3.11 -1.80 12.23
CA ILE A 456 4.43 -1.19 12.07
C ILE A 456 5.38 -1.71 13.16
N GLY A 457 4.89 -1.81 14.39
CA GLY A 457 5.61 -2.36 15.53
C GLY A 457 6.30 -1.33 16.40
N ASP A 458 6.98 -1.82 17.43
CA ASP A 458 7.61 -1.01 18.47
C ASP A 458 9.12 -0.84 18.23
N ARG A 459 9.68 0.18 18.86
CA ARG A 459 11.13 0.44 18.93
C ARG A 459 11.55 0.71 20.36
N GLU A 460 12.74 0.27 20.74
CA GLU A 460 13.39 0.63 21.98
C GLU A 460 14.29 1.86 21.75
N VAL A 461 14.02 2.90 22.50
CA VAL A 461 14.77 4.16 22.43
C VAL A 461 15.49 4.44 23.74
N ILE A 462 16.66 5.04 23.63
CA ILE A 462 17.39 5.56 24.78
C ILE A 462 17.10 7.06 24.82
N ARG A 463 16.41 7.51 25.87
CA ARG A 463 16.19 8.91 26.17
C ARG A 463 17.24 9.36 27.18
N THR A 464 18.03 10.37 26.81
CA THR A 464 19.02 10.96 27.70
C THR A 464 18.41 12.17 28.41
N HIS A 465 18.19 12.03 29.70
CA HIS A 465 17.75 13.13 30.56
C HIS A 465 18.96 13.80 31.20
N ILE A 466 19.13 15.08 30.91
CA ILE A 466 20.18 15.92 31.50
C ILE A 466 19.53 16.81 32.55
N SER A 467 19.72 16.47 33.81
CA SER A 467 19.33 17.30 34.94
C SER A 467 20.49 18.19 35.36
N ARG A 468 20.25 19.48 35.44
CA ARG A 468 21.22 20.45 35.92
C ARG A 468 20.68 21.06 37.20
N SER A 469 21.38 20.86 38.32
CA SER A 469 21.08 21.56 39.57
C SER A 469 22.16 22.57 39.87
N ARG A 470 21.73 23.73 40.33
CA ARG A 470 22.59 24.80 40.84
C ARG A 470 22.22 25.00 42.30
N SER A 471 23.13 24.66 43.19
CA SER A 471 23.00 24.96 44.62
C SER A 471 24.05 26.03 44.96
N GLY A 472 23.61 27.14 45.51
CA GLY A 472 24.49 28.20 45.98
C GLY A 472 23.74 29.01 47.05
N GLY A 473 24.33 29.21 48.22
CA GLY A 473 23.89 30.19 49.22
C GLY A 473 24.61 31.49 49.02
N PHE A 474 24.14 32.57 49.66
CA PHE A 474 24.64 33.94 49.51
C PHE A 474 26.17 34.12 49.83
N PHE A 475 26.81 33.09 50.40
CA PHE A 475 28.23 33.09 50.81
C PHE A 475 29.01 31.82 50.40
N HIS A 476 28.51 31.00 49.46
CA HIS A 476 29.21 29.80 49.01
C HIS A 476 29.31 29.77 47.49
N ASP A 477 30.44 29.31 46.95
CA ASP A 477 30.65 29.12 45.54
C ASP A 477 29.55 28.24 44.92
N PRO A 478 28.95 28.65 43.82
CA PRO A 478 27.88 27.91 43.18
C PRO A 478 28.40 26.57 42.66
N ARG A 479 27.95 25.47 43.30
CA ARG A 479 28.21 24.12 42.78
C ARG A 479 27.24 23.80 41.66
N HIS A 480 27.75 23.52 40.48
CA HIS A 480 27.03 23.04 39.35
C HIS A 480 27.11 21.53 39.31
N SER A 481 25.98 20.85 39.46
CA SER A 481 25.85 19.40 39.22
C SER A 481 25.12 19.13 37.92
N LYS A 482 25.72 18.28 37.08
CA LYS A 482 25.12 17.78 35.86
C LYS A 482 24.92 16.27 36.02
N ASN A 483 23.68 15.85 36.18
CA ASN A 483 23.33 14.42 36.19
C ASN A 483 22.81 14.01 34.81
N ILE A 484 23.38 12.95 34.24
CA ILE A 484 22.98 12.39 32.96
C ILE A 484 22.42 11.01 33.26
N SER A 485 21.11 10.83 33.11
CA SER A 485 20.44 9.53 33.24
C SER A 485 19.97 9.06 31.85
N GLN A 486 20.20 7.78 31.57
CA GLN A 486 19.69 7.13 30.36
C GLN A 486 18.51 6.24 30.74
N GLN A 487 17.37 6.49 30.11
CA GLN A 487 16.17 5.69 30.29
C GLN A 487 15.89 4.90 29.00
N HIS A 488 15.75 3.60 29.13
CA HIS A 488 15.30 2.71 28.06
C HIS A 488 13.77 2.69 28.06
N VAL A 489 13.17 3.07 26.94
CA VAL A 489 11.72 3.12 26.77
C VAL A 489 11.35 2.36 25.50
N THR A 490 10.39 1.44 25.60
CA THR A 490 9.75 0.82 24.42
C THR A 490 8.54 1.66 24.06
N GLU A 491 8.49 2.12 22.82
CA GLU A 491 7.41 2.95 22.31
C GLU A 491 7.03 2.48 20.88
N PRO A 492 5.77 2.70 20.45
CA PRO A 492 5.40 2.50 19.05
C PRO A 492 6.34 3.28 18.12
N ALA A 493 6.79 2.64 17.03
CA ALA A 493 7.65 3.31 16.06
C ALA A 493 6.92 4.47 15.35
N VAL A 494 5.58 4.33 15.19
CA VAL A 494 4.65 5.37 14.74
C VAL A 494 3.40 5.30 15.62
N LEU A 495 2.99 6.42 16.18
CA LEU A 495 1.77 6.48 16.97
C LEU A 495 0.52 6.36 16.08
N GLY A 496 -0.56 5.78 16.62
CA GLY A 496 -1.84 5.75 15.92
C GLY A 496 -2.33 7.14 15.52
N SER A 497 -2.13 8.14 16.38
CA SER A 497 -2.45 9.55 16.10
C SER A 497 -1.60 10.17 14.96
N GLU A 498 -0.37 9.72 14.76
CA GLU A 498 0.44 10.16 13.61
C GLU A 498 -0.11 9.56 12.31
N ILE A 499 -0.56 8.30 12.34
CA ILE A 499 -1.18 7.64 11.18
C ILE A 499 -2.51 8.32 10.82
N GLU A 500 -3.30 8.75 11.81
CA GLU A 500 -4.55 9.45 11.63
C GLU A 500 -4.36 10.84 10.99
N GLN A 501 -3.23 11.48 11.27
CA GLN A 501 -2.89 12.82 10.77
C GLN A 501 -2.07 12.80 9.47
N LEU A 502 -1.82 11.64 8.87
CA LEU A 502 -1.10 11.57 7.60
C LEU A 502 -1.81 12.38 6.53
N PRO A 503 -1.09 13.22 5.76
CA PRO A 503 -1.64 13.85 4.56
C PRO A 503 -2.01 12.79 3.51
N ASP A 504 -2.93 13.14 2.62
CA ASP A 504 -3.27 12.31 1.48
C ASP A 504 -2.02 11.99 0.65
N LEU A 505 -1.98 10.81 0.05
CA LEU A 505 -0.88 10.30 -0.76
C LEU A 505 0.44 10.13 0.01
N GLN A 506 0.41 10.13 1.33
CA GLN A 506 1.57 9.81 2.17
C GLN A 506 1.29 8.60 3.04
N GLY A 507 2.34 7.82 3.31
CA GLY A 507 2.18 6.62 4.10
C GLY A 507 3.48 5.92 4.43
N TYR A 508 3.33 4.70 4.93
CA TYR A 508 4.43 3.81 5.28
C TYR A 508 4.36 2.55 4.44
N LEU A 509 5.45 2.25 3.73
CA LEU A 509 5.58 1.05 2.89
C LEU A 509 6.57 0.07 3.52
N LYS A 510 6.16 -1.18 3.65
CA LYS A 510 6.99 -2.32 3.99
C LYS A 510 7.00 -3.31 2.84
N LEU A 511 8.17 -3.63 2.32
CA LEU A 511 8.36 -4.75 1.41
C LEU A 511 8.86 -5.96 2.19
N ALA A 512 8.41 -7.13 1.83
CA ALA A 512 8.69 -8.37 2.57
C ALA A 512 10.17 -8.73 2.65
N SER A 513 10.98 -8.36 1.64
CA SER A 513 12.42 -8.58 1.61
C SER A 513 13.25 -7.52 2.35
N ARG A 514 12.63 -6.42 2.79
CA ARG A 514 13.32 -5.34 3.48
C ARG A 514 13.04 -5.36 4.98
N PRO A 515 14.05 -5.15 5.85
CA PRO A 515 13.83 -5.08 7.30
C PRO A 515 13.21 -3.74 7.75
N GLU A 516 13.41 -2.65 7.00
CA GLU A 516 12.91 -1.31 7.32
C GLU A 516 11.53 -1.01 6.73
N TRP A 517 10.80 -0.09 7.36
CA TRP A 517 9.66 0.62 6.78
C TRP A 517 10.14 1.89 6.08
N LEU A 518 9.53 2.21 4.95
CA LEU A 518 9.82 3.42 4.20
C LEU A 518 8.67 4.41 4.34
N GLN A 519 8.96 5.62 4.81
CA GLN A 519 7.99 6.71 4.71
C GLN A 519 7.96 7.19 3.25
N VAL A 520 6.81 7.07 2.60
CA VAL A 520 6.66 7.32 1.16
C VAL A 520 5.66 8.43 0.87
N ARG A 521 5.87 9.09 -0.26
CA ARG A 521 4.93 10.07 -0.81
C ARG A 521 4.63 9.69 -2.26
N MET A 522 3.36 9.46 -2.55
CA MET A 522 2.88 9.18 -3.91
C MET A 522 2.71 10.47 -4.70
N VAL A 523 2.83 10.37 -6.01
CA VAL A 523 2.56 11.46 -6.94
C VAL A 523 1.47 10.97 -7.89
N VAL A 524 0.38 11.70 -7.96
CA VAL A 524 -0.67 11.46 -8.96
C VAL A 524 -0.06 11.78 -10.33
N ARG A 525 -0.07 10.80 -11.22
CA ARG A 525 0.37 10.96 -12.62
C ARG A 525 -0.84 10.99 -13.53
#